data_a0bd833e58d2519370ea0e2bf225f285
#
_entry.id   a0bd833e58d2519370ea0e2bf225f285
#
_cell.length_a   1.000
_cell.length_b   1.000
_cell.length_c   1.000
_cell.angle_alpha   90.00
_cell.angle_beta   90.00
_cell.angle_gamma   90.00
#
_symmetry.space_group_name_H-M   'P 1'
#
loop_
_entity.id
_entity.type
_entity.pdbx_description
1 polymer ?
#
loop_
_entity_poly.entity_id
_entity_poly.type
_entity_poly.pdbx_seq_one_letter_code
_entity_poly.pdbx_strand_id
1 'polypeptide(L)'
;MNLTLRATLFVIGTIHPMLAHGWDLDARAKLFGNAQLLTDDDLQRTVNGSPAYEASADLRLMFRDAIDGWHLLADLTTLYEVGDQFAFVSLPEQTLDQTPRNDRFRFMNLTWTLEDGPRHQVIQRFDRLAMEYRAEHWGITVGREAISWGSGIVFQPLDIFAPFAPTTVDRDYKPGEDLVMLDGVTEGGGDWQLVGVFRRNLSGERATSADSFGGKWRGAIGETEFEFVGGRHFRDDVFGTSVKRAIGGALLRTDWLVTHLDEGGYKVSGIVNLDYSFTRLDRNWYVFGEYFHSGFGTNDQPIELTDLPTPLRDRLLRGEVFTLMQDYTAFGTRVEWHPLVTQSVTLITNLHDGSSLVQTQVSYEPSDSQHLDAGYVKNLGGNGDEYGAIPLPAPTAGLTTGGGSQWYLRWAFYW
;
A
#
# COMPACT_ATOMS: atom_id res chain seq x y z
N MET A 1 11.84 -23.92 -32.50
CA MET A 1 12.48 -22.94 -31.59
C MET A 1 12.75 -21.68 -32.40
N ASN A 2 11.74 -20.87 -32.57
CA ASN A 2 11.83 -19.52 -33.18
C ASN A 2 10.80 -18.65 -32.45
N LEU A 3 11.26 -18.00 -31.37
CA LEU A 3 10.55 -16.92 -30.72
C LEU A 3 10.68 -15.69 -31.59
N THR A 4 9.68 -15.39 -32.38
CA THR A 4 9.51 -14.05 -32.94
C THR A 4 8.82 -13.17 -31.90
N LEU A 5 9.63 -12.54 -31.06
CA LEU A 5 9.22 -11.42 -30.20
C LEU A 5 8.80 -10.26 -31.13
N ARG A 6 7.53 -10.13 -31.44
CA ARG A 6 6.99 -8.90 -31.98
C ARG A 6 6.82 -7.90 -30.83
N ALA A 7 7.95 -7.30 -30.45
CA ALA A 7 7.91 -6.06 -29.68
C ALA A 7 7.24 -5.00 -30.57
N THR A 8 6.00 -4.70 -30.31
CA THR A 8 5.37 -3.49 -30.81
C THR A 8 5.96 -2.35 -30.03
N LEU A 9 7.12 -1.86 -30.48
CA LEU A 9 7.65 -0.57 -30.06
C LEU A 9 6.61 0.47 -30.49
N PHE A 10 5.82 0.95 -29.55
CA PHE A 10 5.16 2.25 -29.71
C PHE A 10 6.28 3.29 -29.74
N VAL A 11 6.59 3.74 -30.93
CA VAL A 11 7.41 4.92 -31.17
C VAL A 11 6.67 6.07 -30.48
N ILE A 12 7.20 6.50 -29.33
CA ILE A 12 6.86 7.80 -28.75
C ILE A 12 7.46 8.83 -29.71
N GLY A 13 6.74 9.10 -30.77
CA GLY A 13 6.99 10.25 -31.62
C GLY A 13 6.83 11.48 -30.74
N THR A 14 7.79 12.37 -30.78
CA THR A 14 7.75 13.69 -30.19
C THR A 14 6.41 14.34 -30.55
N ILE A 15 5.46 14.29 -29.61
CA ILE A 15 4.21 15.05 -29.72
C ILE A 15 4.64 16.49 -29.41
N HIS A 16 4.86 17.25 -30.46
CA HIS A 16 5.02 18.68 -30.37
C HIS A 16 3.71 19.27 -29.83
N PRO A 17 3.77 20.24 -28.91
CA PRO A 17 2.59 20.82 -28.31
C PRO A 17 1.80 21.59 -29.39
N MET A 18 0.77 20.97 -29.89
CA MET A 18 -0.31 21.69 -30.55
C MET A 18 -1.37 21.92 -29.47
N LEU A 19 -1.56 23.21 -29.21
CA LEU A 19 -2.78 23.82 -28.69
C LEU A 19 -2.69 24.48 -27.32
N ALA A 20 -3.13 25.71 -27.31
CA ALA A 20 -3.36 26.67 -26.25
C ALA A 20 -4.52 26.28 -25.30
N HIS A 21 -4.47 25.10 -24.69
CA HIS A 21 -5.25 24.70 -23.52
C HIS A 21 -4.29 23.95 -22.60
N GLY A 22 -4.31 24.23 -21.32
CA GLY A 22 -3.33 23.82 -20.33
C GLY A 22 -3.45 22.36 -19.90
N TRP A 23 -3.44 21.39 -20.82
CA TRP A 23 -3.33 19.99 -20.45
C TRP A 23 -1.87 19.57 -20.36
N ASP A 24 -1.58 18.75 -19.34
CA ASP A 24 -0.28 18.15 -19.10
C ASP A 24 -0.34 16.64 -19.30
N LEU A 25 0.70 16.08 -19.87
CA LEU A 25 0.88 14.65 -20.03
C LEU A 25 2.25 14.26 -19.50
N ASP A 26 2.24 13.59 -18.35
CA ASP A 26 3.41 12.98 -17.76
C ASP A 26 3.41 11.48 -18.01
N ALA A 27 4.57 10.86 -17.99
CA ALA A 27 4.70 9.43 -18.11
C ALA A 27 5.70 8.86 -17.12
N ARG A 28 5.46 7.61 -16.68
CA ARG A 28 6.39 6.83 -15.88
C ARG A 28 6.51 5.42 -16.44
N ALA A 29 7.72 4.94 -16.62
CA ALA A 29 7.98 3.51 -16.82
C ALA A 29 8.68 2.93 -15.58
N LYS A 30 8.27 1.73 -15.16
CA LYS A 30 8.87 1.03 -14.03
C LYS A 30 9.18 -0.41 -14.45
N LEU A 31 10.36 -0.88 -14.08
CA LEU A 31 10.74 -2.28 -14.09
C LEU A 31 10.91 -2.75 -12.65
N PHE A 32 10.33 -3.88 -12.31
CA PHE A 32 10.47 -4.50 -11.00
C PHE A 32 10.79 -5.98 -11.18
N GLY A 33 11.65 -6.51 -10.34
CA GLY A 33 11.94 -7.93 -10.30
C GLY A 33 12.25 -8.37 -8.89
N ASN A 34 11.83 -9.57 -8.51
CA ASN A 34 12.19 -10.19 -7.27
C ASN A 34 12.64 -11.64 -7.45
N ALA A 35 13.40 -12.13 -6.47
CA ALA A 35 13.81 -13.53 -6.33
C ALA A 35 13.57 -13.93 -4.87
N GLN A 36 12.66 -14.89 -4.66
CA GLN A 36 12.25 -15.37 -3.35
C GLN A 36 12.89 -16.72 -3.04
N LEU A 37 13.67 -16.78 -1.97
CA LEU A 37 14.24 -18.02 -1.41
C LEU A 37 13.22 -18.61 -0.44
N LEU A 38 12.53 -19.65 -0.90
CA LEU A 38 11.49 -20.34 -0.16
C LEU A 38 12.05 -21.34 0.84
N THR A 39 11.36 -21.56 1.94
CA THR A 39 11.69 -22.60 2.93
C THR A 39 11.50 -23.99 2.35
N ASP A 40 12.04 -25.04 3.01
CA ASP A 40 12.04 -26.39 2.45
C ASP A 40 10.63 -26.98 2.32
N ASP A 41 9.75 -26.68 3.26
CA ASP A 41 8.37 -27.19 3.31
C ASP A 41 7.34 -26.19 2.70
N ASP A 42 7.81 -25.15 2.02
CA ASP A 42 6.94 -24.13 1.42
C ASP A 42 6.14 -24.75 0.24
N LEU A 43 4.83 -24.51 0.24
CA LEU A 43 3.93 -25.05 -0.79
C LEU A 43 4.32 -24.54 -2.19
N GLN A 44 4.69 -23.26 -2.33
CA GLN A 44 5.11 -22.69 -3.60
C GLN A 44 6.39 -23.37 -4.13
N ARG A 45 7.32 -23.74 -3.23
CA ARG A 45 8.53 -24.48 -3.60
C ARG A 45 8.24 -25.85 -4.23
N THR A 46 7.16 -26.52 -3.81
CA THR A 46 6.79 -27.81 -4.40
C THR A 46 6.37 -27.73 -5.86
N VAL A 47 5.91 -26.54 -6.30
CA VAL A 47 5.45 -26.26 -7.67
C VAL A 47 6.56 -25.61 -8.52
N ASN A 48 7.24 -24.62 -7.97
CA ASN A 48 8.15 -23.74 -8.73
C ASN A 48 9.64 -23.98 -8.42
N GLY A 49 9.95 -24.68 -7.33
CA GLY A 49 11.32 -24.76 -6.82
C GLY A 49 11.70 -23.52 -5.99
N SER A 50 13.00 -23.38 -5.73
CA SER A 50 13.57 -22.21 -5.02
C SER A 50 14.93 -21.88 -5.65
N PRO A 51 15.21 -20.59 -6.00
CA PRO A 51 14.33 -19.44 -5.80
C PRO A 51 13.14 -19.40 -6.78
N ALA A 52 12.03 -18.79 -6.33
CA ALA A 52 10.94 -18.38 -7.19
C ALA A 52 11.21 -16.96 -7.72
N TYR A 53 10.82 -16.68 -8.96
CA TYR A 53 11.09 -15.41 -9.62
C TYR A 53 9.82 -14.74 -10.11
N GLU A 54 9.81 -13.41 -9.96
CA GLU A 54 8.76 -12.56 -10.49
C GLU A 54 9.37 -11.32 -11.12
N ALA A 55 8.76 -10.83 -12.19
CA ALA A 55 9.13 -9.56 -12.79
C ALA A 55 7.90 -8.86 -13.34
N SER A 56 7.95 -7.52 -13.32
CA SER A 56 6.93 -6.69 -13.94
C SER A 56 7.53 -5.51 -14.69
N ALA A 57 6.81 -5.06 -15.71
CA ALA A 57 7.04 -3.82 -16.41
C ALA A 57 5.74 -3.03 -16.45
N ASP A 58 5.77 -1.79 -15.99
CA ASP A 58 4.61 -0.92 -15.86
C ASP A 58 4.88 0.38 -16.63
N LEU A 59 3.93 0.77 -17.47
CA LEU A 59 3.92 2.07 -18.14
C LEU A 59 2.66 2.80 -17.71
N ARG A 60 2.85 3.96 -17.08
CA ARG A 60 1.77 4.85 -16.65
C ARG A 60 1.80 6.14 -17.45
N LEU A 61 0.66 6.51 -18.00
CA LEU A 61 0.40 7.81 -18.65
C LEU A 61 -0.53 8.60 -17.73
N MET A 62 -0.12 9.81 -17.36
CA MET A 62 -0.84 10.68 -16.43
C MET A 62 -1.29 11.93 -17.16
N PHE A 63 -2.57 12.00 -17.45
CA PHE A 63 -3.20 13.13 -18.10
C PHE A 63 -3.85 14.05 -17.07
N ARG A 64 -3.60 15.36 -17.20
CA ARG A 64 -4.19 16.41 -16.37
C ARG A 64 -4.67 17.54 -17.28
N ASP A 65 -5.88 18.02 -17.03
CA ASP A 65 -6.46 19.16 -17.73
C ASP A 65 -7.20 20.05 -16.73
N ALA A 66 -7.17 21.37 -16.94
CA ALA A 66 -7.79 22.34 -16.05
C ALA A 66 -8.47 23.46 -16.85
N ILE A 67 -9.79 23.65 -16.65
CA ILE A 67 -10.59 24.67 -17.29
C ILE A 67 -11.59 25.25 -16.28
N ASP A 68 -11.53 26.54 -16.02
CA ASP A 68 -12.52 27.29 -15.21
C ASP A 68 -12.84 26.63 -13.84
N GLY A 69 -11.80 26.17 -13.12
CA GLY A 69 -11.95 25.50 -11.83
C GLY A 69 -12.30 24.01 -11.92
N TRP A 70 -12.55 23.48 -13.10
CA TRP A 70 -12.66 22.04 -13.33
C TRP A 70 -11.30 21.43 -13.65
N HIS A 71 -11.03 20.28 -13.07
CA HIS A 71 -9.82 19.49 -13.30
C HIS A 71 -10.21 18.07 -13.70
N LEU A 72 -9.59 17.57 -14.77
CA LEU A 72 -9.71 16.18 -15.17
C LEU A 72 -8.41 15.46 -14.86
N LEU A 73 -8.51 14.32 -14.18
CA LEU A 73 -7.38 13.44 -13.83
C LEU A 73 -7.62 12.08 -14.48
N ALA A 74 -6.64 11.60 -15.26
CA ALA A 74 -6.71 10.27 -15.85
C ALA A 74 -5.32 9.64 -15.88
N ASP A 75 -5.09 8.60 -15.04
CA ASP A 75 -3.86 7.82 -15.00
C ASP A 75 -4.12 6.43 -15.58
N LEU A 76 -3.64 6.19 -16.77
CA LEU A 76 -3.74 4.91 -17.46
C LEU A 76 -2.45 4.13 -17.28
N THR A 77 -2.53 2.96 -16.67
CA THR A 77 -1.40 2.05 -16.47
C THR A 77 -1.56 0.81 -17.32
N THR A 78 -0.50 0.43 -18.04
CA THR A 78 -0.36 -0.88 -18.67
C THR A 78 0.72 -1.64 -17.91
N LEU A 79 0.35 -2.78 -17.33
CA LEU A 79 1.21 -3.62 -16.51
C LEU A 79 1.38 -4.98 -17.20
N TYR A 80 2.62 -5.35 -17.47
CA TYR A 80 3.04 -6.69 -17.85
C TYR A 80 3.68 -7.37 -16.64
N GLU A 81 3.17 -8.52 -16.26
CA GLU A 81 3.72 -9.34 -15.18
C GLU A 81 4.08 -10.72 -15.71
N VAL A 82 5.17 -11.26 -15.21
CA VAL A 82 5.64 -12.62 -15.54
C VAL A 82 6.29 -13.23 -14.31
N GLY A 83 6.08 -14.54 -14.10
CA GLY A 83 6.78 -15.23 -13.04
C GLY A 83 6.05 -16.44 -12.48
N ASP A 84 6.60 -16.90 -11.38
CA ASP A 84 6.16 -18.11 -10.69
C ASP A 84 4.85 -17.92 -9.92
N GLN A 85 4.47 -16.65 -9.59
CA GLN A 85 3.21 -16.34 -8.93
C GLN A 85 1.96 -16.80 -9.70
N PHE A 86 2.04 -16.92 -11.01
CA PHE A 86 0.91 -17.37 -11.84
C PHE A 86 0.66 -18.88 -11.78
N ALA A 87 1.66 -19.66 -11.39
CA ALA A 87 1.50 -21.09 -11.16
C ALA A 87 0.81 -21.39 -9.83
N PHE A 88 0.58 -20.38 -9.01
CA PHE A 88 0.09 -20.51 -7.64
C PHE A 88 -0.88 -19.39 -7.28
N VAL A 89 -2.08 -19.73 -6.82
CA VAL A 89 -2.97 -18.75 -6.17
C VAL A 89 -2.51 -18.62 -4.73
N SER A 90 -1.58 -17.71 -4.48
CA SER A 90 -1.09 -17.45 -3.14
C SER A 90 -2.21 -16.90 -2.25
N LEU A 91 -2.19 -17.30 -1.00
CA LEU A 91 -2.84 -16.55 0.09
C LEU A 91 -2.32 -15.10 0.04
N PRO A 92 -3.03 -14.11 0.62
CA PRO A 92 -2.57 -12.72 0.63
C PRO A 92 -1.23 -12.64 1.37
N GLU A 93 -0.16 -12.93 0.65
CA GLU A 93 1.19 -12.79 1.13
C GLU A 93 1.59 -11.33 1.15
N GLN A 94 2.61 -11.04 1.94
CA GLN A 94 3.29 -9.75 2.01
C GLN A 94 3.87 -9.41 0.62
N THR A 95 3.02 -8.99 -0.28
CA THR A 95 3.44 -8.59 -1.62
C THR A 95 4.19 -7.27 -1.53
N LEU A 96 5.41 -7.22 -2.09
CA LEU A 96 6.20 -6.00 -2.17
C LEU A 96 5.55 -4.95 -3.10
N ASP A 97 4.72 -5.41 -4.02
CA ASP A 97 3.90 -4.58 -4.92
C ASP A 97 2.42 -4.88 -4.69
N GLN A 98 1.66 -3.88 -4.27
CA GLN A 98 0.22 -3.97 -4.01
C GLN A 98 -0.62 -3.53 -5.20
N THR A 99 -0.13 -3.70 -6.40
CA THR A 99 -0.88 -3.34 -7.61
C THR A 99 -2.14 -4.21 -7.75
N PRO A 100 -3.37 -3.64 -7.66
CA PRO A 100 -4.58 -4.43 -7.86
C PRO A 100 -4.65 -4.98 -9.29
N ARG A 101 -4.92 -6.28 -9.43
CA ARG A 101 -5.01 -6.95 -10.75
C ARG A 101 -6.40 -6.90 -11.36
N ASN A 102 -7.42 -6.52 -10.61
CA ASN A 102 -8.81 -6.42 -11.08
C ASN A 102 -9.63 -5.46 -10.23
N ASP A 103 -10.83 -5.17 -10.67
CA ASP A 103 -11.79 -4.30 -9.98
C ASP A 103 -12.93 -5.07 -9.31
N ARG A 104 -12.69 -6.31 -8.89
CA ARG A 104 -13.75 -7.18 -8.32
C ARG A 104 -14.52 -6.50 -7.18
N PHE A 105 -13.82 -5.74 -6.33
CA PHE A 105 -14.40 -5.07 -5.17
C PHE A 105 -14.72 -3.60 -5.42
N ARG A 106 -14.31 -3.02 -6.55
CA ARG A 106 -14.56 -1.62 -6.92
C ARG A 106 -15.90 -1.45 -7.60
N PHE A 107 -16.48 -0.26 -7.51
CA PHE A 107 -17.76 0.05 -8.16
C PHE A 107 -17.62 0.09 -9.68
N MET A 108 -16.66 0.86 -10.19
CA MET A 108 -16.38 0.95 -11.62
C MET A 108 -15.46 -0.20 -12.07
N ASN A 109 -15.69 -0.71 -13.26
CA ASN A 109 -14.79 -1.68 -13.89
C ASN A 109 -13.88 -0.93 -14.87
N LEU A 110 -12.70 -0.53 -14.41
CA LEU A 110 -11.71 0.24 -15.16
C LEU A 110 -10.40 -0.53 -15.36
N THR A 111 -10.46 -1.86 -15.24
CA THR A 111 -9.33 -2.77 -15.45
C THR A 111 -9.70 -3.79 -16.52
N TRP A 112 -8.82 -3.94 -17.52
CA TRP A 112 -8.96 -4.88 -18.62
C TRP A 112 -7.77 -5.83 -18.66
N THR A 113 -8.02 -7.11 -18.71
CA THR A 113 -7.00 -8.12 -19.01
C THR A 113 -6.83 -8.18 -20.52
N LEU A 114 -5.67 -7.79 -21.03
CA LEU A 114 -5.34 -7.80 -22.45
C LEU A 114 -4.80 -9.17 -22.87
N GLU A 115 -4.05 -9.80 -21.98
CA GLU A 115 -3.47 -11.13 -22.19
C GLU A 115 -3.42 -11.87 -20.85
N ASP A 116 -3.75 -13.16 -20.86
CA ASP A 116 -3.70 -14.03 -19.68
C ASP A 116 -3.10 -15.37 -20.09
N GLY A 117 -1.85 -15.58 -19.70
CA GLY A 117 -1.08 -16.77 -20.02
C GLY A 117 -0.73 -17.59 -18.76
N PRO A 118 -0.17 -18.79 -18.94
CA PRO A 118 0.14 -19.69 -17.82
C PRO A 118 1.15 -19.13 -16.81
N ARG A 119 2.00 -18.19 -17.22
CA ARG A 119 3.07 -17.61 -16.40
C ARG A 119 3.25 -16.11 -16.64
N HIS A 120 2.30 -15.46 -17.27
CA HIS A 120 2.33 -14.01 -17.50
C HIS A 120 0.91 -13.46 -17.64
N GLN A 121 0.77 -12.16 -17.38
CA GLN A 121 -0.46 -11.43 -17.57
C GLN A 121 -0.16 -10.02 -18.08
N VAL A 122 -1.02 -9.50 -18.94
CA VAL A 122 -1.02 -8.08 -19.34
C VAL A 122 -2.34 -7.46 -18.96
N ILE A 123 -2.30 -6.46 -18.10
CA ILE A 123 -3.48 -5.70 -17.72
C ILE A 123 -3.32 -4.23 -18.08
N GLN A 124 -4.43 -3.60 -18.42
CA GLN A 124 -4.53 -2.17 -18.59
C GLN A 124 -5.63 -1.63 -17.70
N ARG A 125 -5.38 -0.52 -17.03
CA ARG A 125 -6.35 0.04 -16.08
C ARG A 125 -6.20 1.53 -15.88
N PHE A 126 -7.29 2.19 -15.51
CA PHE A 126 -7.23 3.51 -14.92
C PHE A 126 -7.05 3.40 -13.40
N ASP A 127 -5.88 3.83 -12.90
CA ASP A 127 -5.61 3.97 -11.47
C ASP A 127 -6.26 5.22 -10.89
N ARG A 128 -6.37 6.28 -11.71
CA ARG A 128 -7.11 7.50 -11.47
C ARG A 128 -7.98 7.78 -12.69
N LEU A 129 -9.21 8.10 -12.44
CA LEU A 129 -10.14 8.64 -13.43
C LEU A 129 -11.18 9.46 -12.67
N ALA A 130 -10.90 10.74 -12.49
CA ALA A 130 -11.71 11.62 -11.66
C ALA A 130 -11.88 12.98 -12.31
N MET A 131 -13.01 13.59 -12.01
CA MET A 131 -13.30 14.98 -12.31
C MET A 131 -13.43 15.73 -10.98
N GLU A 132 -12.73 16.85 -10.89
CA GLU A 132 -12.67 17.68 -9.72
C GLU A 132 -13.11 19.10 -10.08
N TYR A 133 -13.88 19.73 -9.20
CA TYR A 133 -14.17 21.15 -9.25
C TYR A 133 -13.60 21.83 -8.00
N ARG A 134 -12.81 22.87 -8.19
CA ARG A 134 -12.21 23.68 -7.13
C ARG A 134 -12.81 25.08 -7.11
N ALA A 135 -13.44 25.43 -5.99
CA ALA A 135 -13.80 26.77 -5.62
C ALA A 135 -12.73 27.36 -4.68
N GLU A 136 -12.92 28.60 -4.22
CA GLU A 136 -11.94 29.32 -3.37
C GLU A 136 -11.62 28.59 -2.04
N HIS A 137 -12.62 27.96 -1.40
CA HIS A 137 -12.46 27.35 -0.08
C HIS A 137 -12.91 25.89 0.01
N TRP A 138 -13.45 25.34 -1.06
CA TRP A 138 -13.92 23.96 -1.10
C TRP A 138 -13.77 23.35 -2.50
N GLY A 139 -13.77 22.04 -2.55
CA GLY A 139 -13.76 21.27 -3.79
C GLY A 139 -14.66 20.05 -3.72
N ILE A 140 -15.01 19.55 -4.88
CA ILE A 140 -15.69 18.27 -5.05
C ILE A 140 -14.95 17.42 -6.08
N THR A 141 -14.70 16.16 -5.72
CA THR A 141 -14.07 15.16 -6.60
C THR A 141 -15.04 14.01 -6.80
N VAL A 142 -15.23 13.58 -8.03
CA VAL A 142 -16.07 12.43 -8.40
C VAL A 142 -15.28 11.51 -9.33
N GLY A 143 -15.18 10.24 -8.99
CA GLY A 143 -14.49 9.25 -9.81
C GLY A 143 -13.60 8.33 -8.99
N ARG A 144 -12.53 7.83 -9.62
CA ARG A 144 -11.50 7.00 -8.95
C ARG A 144 -10.34 7.86 -8.52
N GLU A 145 -10.15 7.99 -7.21
CA GLU A 145 -9.08 8.78 -6.61
C GLU A 145 -8.57 8.15 -5.30
N ALA A 146 -7.33 8.48 -4.89
CA ALA A 146 -6.77 7.99 -3.64
C ALA A 146 -7.23 8.81 -2.44
N ILE A 147 -7.41 8.13 -1.33
CA ILE A 147 -7.66 8.73 -0.02
C ILE A 147 -6.57 8.26 0.94
N SER A 148 -6.04 9.16 1.75
CA SER A 148 -5.11 8.81 2.82
C SER A 148 -5.45 9.60 4.08
N TRP A 149 -5.65 8.88 5.19
CA TRP A 149 -5.89 9.43 6.52
C TRP A 149 -4.83 8.91 7.49
N GLY A 150 -4.58 9.66 8.56
CA GLY A 150 -3.59 9.29 9.57
C GLY A 150 -2.16 9.70 9.25
N SER A 151 -1.22 9.24 10.08
CA SER A 151 0.15 9.73 10.09
C SER A 151 1.23 8.68 10.37
N GLY A 152 0.87 7.40 10.46
CA GLY A 152 1.80 6.31 10.73
C GLY A 152 2.89 6.16 9.69
N ILE A 153 4.06 5.67 10.11
CA ILE A 153 5.22 5.47 9.22
C ILE A 153 5.20 4.05 8.63
N VAL A 154 5.06 3.04 9.48
CA VAL A 154 5.05 1.63 9.09
C VAL A 154 3.62 1.11 9.04
N PHE A 155 2.87 1.32 10.12
CA PHE A 155 1.47 0.92 10.22
C PHE A 155 0.55 2.13 10.15
N GLN A 156 -0.60 2.00 9.52
CA GLN A 156 -1.50 3.11 9.22
C GLN A 156 -2.94 2.78 9.64
N PRO A 157 -3.24 2.70 10.94
CA PRO A 157 -4.57 2.26 11.42
C PRO A 157 -5.72 3.20 11.04
N LEU A 158 -5.46 4.49 10.81
CA LEU A 158 -6.46 5.44 10.34
C LEU A 158 -6.69 5.42 8.82
N ASP A 159 -5.78 4.79 8.06
CA ASP A 159 -5.93 4.66 6.62
C ASP A 159 -6.79 3.44 6.27
N ILE A 160 -8.11 3.60 6.41
CA ILE A 160 -9.08 2.52 6.22
C ILE A 160 -9.44 2.26 4.75
N PHE A 161 -8.95 3.06 3.80
CA PHE A 161 -9.42 3.00 2.41
C PHE A 161 -8.50 2.28 1.44
N ALA A 162 -7.33 1.99 1.70
CA ALA A 162 -6.37 1.17 0.98
C ALA A 162 -4.96 1.44 1.55
N PRO A 163 -4.69 1.06 2.79
CA PRO A 163 -3.40 1.28 3.40
C PRO A 163 -2.31 0.52 2.64
N PHE A 164 -1.10 1.05 2.66
CA PHE A 164 0.05 0.27 2.20
C PHE A 164 0.40 -0.81 3.23
N ALA A 165 0.76 -2.00 2.73
CA ALA A 165 1.38 -2.98 3.61
C ALA A 165 2.73 -2.46 4.14
N PRO A 166 3.12 -2.81 5.36
CA PRO A 166 4.40 -2.40 5.95
C PRO A 166 5.61 -2.72 5.07
N THR A 167 5.54 -3.80 4.30
CA THR A 167 6.60 -4.31 3.42
C THR A 167 6.58 -3.74 2.00
N THR A 168 5.56 -2.95 1.63
CA THR A 168 5.45 -2.40 0.29
C THR A 168 6.65 -1.53 -0.06
N VAL A 169 7.32 -1.88 -1.15
CA VAL A 169 8.48 -1.13 -1.68
C VAL A 169 8.03 0.01 -2.57
N ASP A 170 7.06 -0.26 -3.46
CA ASP A 170 6.51 0.73 -4.37
C ASP A 170 5.35 1.48 -3.73
N ARG A 171 5.65 2.65 -3.17
CA ARG A 171 4.68 3.56 -2.55
C ARG A 171 4.43 4.83 -3.37
N ASP A 172 4.90 4.88 -4.62
CA ASP A 172 4.75 6.08 -5.46
C ASP A 172 3.28 6.42 -5.72
N TYR A 173 2.46 5.38 -5.90
CA TYR A 173 1.05 5.57 -6.21
C TYR A 173 0.16 4.64 -5.38
N LYS A 174 -0.62 5.26 -4.51
CA LYS A 174 -1.65 4.55 -3.75
C LYS A 174 -2.80 4.15 -4.67
N PRO A 175 -3.33 2.92 -4.57
CA PRO A 175 -4.52 2.52 -5.33
C PRO A 175 -5.71 3.45 -5.08
N GLY A 176 -6.45 3.82 -6.15
CA GLY A 176 -7.64 4.66 -6.05
C GLY A 176 -8.87 3.88 -5.64
N GLU A 177 -9.83 4.59 -5.01
CA GLU A 177 -11.17 4.13 -4.70
C GLU A 177 -12.20 4.87 -5.54
N ASP A 178 -13.33 4.25 -5.84
CA ASP A 178 -14.43 4.89 -6.58
C ASP A 178 -15.28 5.69 -5.60
N LEU A 179 -15.23 7.04 -5.71
CA LEU A 179 -15.70 7.93 -4.65
C LEU A 179 -16.42 9.18 -5.15
N VAL A 180 -17.11 9.80 -4.22
CA VAL A 180 -17.46 11.22 -4.22
C VAL A 180 -16.86 11.83 -2.96
N MET A 181 -16.08 12.88 -3.12
CA MET A 181 -15.39 13.56 -2.02
C MET A 181 -15.69 15.05 -2.07
N LEU A 182 -16.00 15.62 -0.91
CA LEU A 182 -16.04 17.04 -0.66
C LEU A 182 -14.91 17.38 0.31
N ASP A 183 -14.14 18.38 0.01
CA ASP A 183 -13.06 18.85 0.87
C ASP A 183 -12.99 20.37 0.91
N GLY A 184 -12.36 20.90 1.94
CA GLY A 184 -12.22 22.33 2.05
C GLY A 184 -11.31 22.75 3.19
N VAL A 185 -11.10 24.07 3.26
CA VAL A 185 -10.31 24.72 4.30
C VAL A 185 -11.19 25.63 5.14
N THR A 186 -10.88 25.76 6.42
CA THR A 186 -11.54 26.67 7.34
C THR A 186 -10.75 27.98 7.47
N GLU A 187 -11.40 29.07 7.83
CA GLU A 187 -10.74 30.37 8.09
C GLU A 187 -9.63 30.27 9.16
N GLY A 188 -9.73 29.31 10.07
CA GLY A 188 -8.74 29.03 11.11
C GLY A 188 -7.53 28.20 10.66
N GLY A 189 -7.39 27.90 9.35
CA GLY A 189 -6.26 27.13 8.79
C GLY A 189 -6.40 25.61 8.96
N GLY A 190 -7.54 25.11 9.42
CA GLY A 190 -7.84 23.67 9.41
C GLY A 190 -8.38 23.24 8.05
N ASP A 191 -8.32 21.94 7.77
CA ASP A 191 -8.96 21.31 6.61
C ASP A 191 -9.99 20.24 7.03
N TRP A 192 -10.95 20.01 6.16
CA TRP A 192 -11.97 19.00 6.34
C TRP A 192 -12.21 18.24 5.04
N GLN A 193 -12.64 17.00 5.17
CA GLN A 193 -12.96 16.12 4.06
C GLN A 193 -14.18 15.27 4.41
N LEU A 194 -15.13 15.16 3.48
CA LEU A 194 -16.24 14.22 3.53
C LEU A 194 -16.15 13.29 2.33
N VAL A 195 -16.33 12.00 2.53
CA VAL A 195 -16.15 11.00 1.48
C VAL A 195 -17.23 9.94 1.51
N GLY A 196 -17.74 9.60 0.32
CA GLY A 196 -18.52 8.40 0.07
C GLY A 196 -17.75 7.50 -0.90
N VAL A 197 -17.40 6.29 -0.48
CA VAL A 197 -16.71 5.29 -1.30
C VAL A 197 -17.69 4.18 -1.64
N PHE A 198 -17.76 3.85 -2.93
CA PHE A 198 -18.71 2.88 -3.47
C PHE A 198 -17.98 1.60 -3.87
N ARG A 199 -18.51 0.45 -3.44
CA ARG A 199 -17.83 -0.85 -3.62
C ARG A 199 -18.80 -1.97 -3.98
N ARG A 200 -18.21 -3.11 -4.29
CA ARG A 200 -18.85 -4.42 -4.38
C ARG A 200 -18.49 -5.26 -3.16
N ASN A 201 -19.34 -6.20 -2.80
CA ASN A 201 -19.08 -7.13 -1.71
C ASN A 201 -18.02 -8.19 -2.11
N LEU A 202 -17.66 -9.07 -1.20
CA LEU A 202 -16.68 -10.14 -1.43
C LEU A 202 -17.10 -11.11 -2.56
N SER A 203 -18.38 -11.18 -2.90
CA SER A 203 -18.89 -11.95 -4.05
C SER A 203 -18.75 -11.18 -5.38
N GLY A 204 -18.35 -9.91 -5.35
CA GLY A 204 -18.24 -9.04 -6.54
C GLY A 204 -19.57 -8.40 -6.95
N GLU A 205 -20.61 -8.49 -6.12
CA GLU A 205 -21.92 -7.91 -6.38
C GLU A 205 -22.05 -6.51 -5.77
N ARG A 206 -22.81 -5.64 -6.42
CA ARG A 206 -23.12 -4.31 -5.86
C ARG A 206 -23.97 -4.45 -4.59
N ALA A 207 -23.44 -3.96 -3.49
CA ALA A 207 -24.11 -4.00 -2.20
C ALA A 207 -23.83 -2.71 -1.42
N THR A 208 -24.87 -2.03 -0.94
CA THR A 208 -24.72 -0.82 -0.12
C THR A 208 -24.04 -1.09 1.23
N SER A 209 -24.03 -2.34 1.68
CA SER A 209 -23.29 -2.78 2.85
C SER A 209 -21.78 -2.82 2.66
N ALA A 210 -21.28 -2.68 1.42
CA ALA A 210 -19.87 -2.58 1.11
C ALA A 210 -19.40 -1.11 0.97
N ASP A 211 -20.33 -0.17 0.93
CA ASP A 211 -20.01 1.25 0.85
C ASP A 211 -19.45 1.79 2.17
N SER A 212 -18.71 2.88 2.05
CA SER A 212 -18.19 3.59 3.21
C SER A 212 -18.52 5.07 3.09
N PHE A 213 -18.88 5.69 4.21
CA PHE A 213 -19.15 7.12 4.30
C PHE A 213 -18.46 7.66 5.54
N GLY A 214 -17.68 8.72 5.39
CA GLY A 214 -16.99 9.27 6.52
C GLY A 214 -16.51 10.70 6.28
N GLY A 215 -15.91 11.23 7.32
CA GLY A 215 -15.31 12.54 7.27
C GLY A 215 -14.09 12.63 8.15
N LYS A 216 -13.27 13.61 7.81
CA LYS A 216 -12.04 13.98 8.50
C LYS A 216 -12.06 15.49 8.75
N TRP A 217 -11.57 15.89 9.90
CA TRP A 217 -11.19 17.26 10.18
C TRP A 217 -9.77 17.29 10.75
N ARG A 218 -8.95 18.22 10.27
CA ARG A 218 -7.59 18.45 10.75
C ARG A 218 -7.42 19.93 11.11
N GLY A 219 -6.73 20.18 12.21
CA GLY A 219 -6.39 21.52 12.64
C GLY A 219 -5.24 21.50 13.63
N ALA A 220 -4.78 22.68 14.05
CA ALA A 220 -3.66 22.79 14.99
C ALA A 220 -4.01 23.72 16.16
N ILE A 221 -3.50 23.39 17.35
CA ILE A 221 -3.54 24.23 18.54
C ILE A 221 -2.09 24.40 19.02
N GLY A 222 -1.53 25.60 18.83
CA GLY A 222 -0.12 25.84 19.07
C GLY A 222 0.76 24.97 18.16
N GLU A 223 1.65 24.17 18.75
CA GLU A 223 2.57 23.26 18.03
C GLU A 223 2.00 21.84 17.86
N THR A 224 0.75 21.63 18.23
CA THR A 224 0.12 20.31 18.18
C THR A 224 -0.93 20.27 17.07
N GLU A 225 -0.75 19.38 16.12
CA GLU A 225 -1.72 19.07 15.08
C GLU A 225 -2.64 17.93 15.56
N PHE A 226 -3.94 18.09 15.29
CA PHE A 226 -4.97 17.11 15.57
C PHE A 226 -5.70 16.75 14.28
N GLU A 227 -6.00 15.47 14.12
CA GLU A 227 -6.93 14.98 13.10
C GLU A 227 -8.00 14.12 13.79
N PHE A 228 -9.24 14.31 13.42
CA PHE A 228 -10.38 13.51 13.85
C PHE A 228 -11.03 12.91 12.62
N VAL A 229 -11.32 11.62 12.68
CA VAL A 229 -12.02 10.88 11.63
C VAL A 229 -13.24 10.20 12.22
N GLY A 230 -14.30 10.07 11.43
CA GLY A 230 -15.49 9.34 11.86
C GLY A 230 -16.35 8.97 10.68
N GLY A 231 -17.09 7.86 10.80
CA GLY A 231 -17.96 7.42 9.75
C GLY A 231 -18.34 5.96 9.86
N ARG A 232 -18.85 5.44 8.75
CA ARG A 232 -19.19 4.04 8.58
C ARG A 232 -18.32 3.45 7.48
N HIS A 233 -17.59 2.40 7.81
CA HIS A 233 -16.71 1.69 6.89
C HIS A 233 -17.25 0.26 6.70
N PHE A 234 -17.72 -0.03 5.48
CA PHE A 234 -18.59 -1.17 5.25
C PHE A 234 -19.78 -1.11 6.21
N ARG A 235 -19.94 -2.07 7.11
CA ARG A 235 -21.06 -2.11 8.07
C ARG A 235 -20.68 -1.60 9.46
N ASP A 236 -19.37 -1.40 9.71
CA ASP A 236 -18.83 -1.03 11.02
C ASP A 236 -18.78 0.49 11.18
N ASP A 237 -19.09 1.00 12.35
CA ASP A 237 -18.91 2.40 12.67
C ASP A 237 -17.49 2.64 13.19
N VAL A 238 -16.84 3.68 12.69
CA VAL A 238 -15.44 4.00 13.01
C VAL A 238 -15.33 5.41 13.57
N PHE A 239 -14.45 5.56 14.56
CA PHE A 239 -14.03 6.86 15.09
C PHE A 239 -12.53 6.80 15.38
N GLY A 240 -11.79 7.81 14.92
CA GLY A 240 -10.35 7.87 15.12
C GLY A 240 -9.83 9.26 15.38
N THR A 241 -8.61 9.30 15.90
CA THR A 241 -7.88 10.53 16.16
C THR A 241 -6.40 10.35 15.88
N SER A 242 -5.78 11.39 15.32
CA SER A 242 -4.34 11.51 15.18
C SER A 242 -3.85 12.75 15.92
N VAL A 243 -2.70 12.63 16.58
CA VAL A 243 -2.01 13.76 17.22
C VAL A 243 -0.56 13.76 16.78
N LYS A 244 -0.07 14.92 16.33
CA LYS A 244 1.34 15.14 15.99
C LYS A 244 1.88 16.31 16.78
N ARG A 245 3.07 16.14 17.37
CA ARG A 245 3.74 17.21 18.12
C ARG A 245 5.26 17.10 18.05
N ALA A 246 5.91 18.20 17.77
CA ALA A 246 7.36 18.32 17.89
C ALA A 246 7.76 18.38 19.38
N ILE A 247 8.74 17.56 19.78
CA ILE A 247 9.27 17.49 21.15
C ILE A 247 10.80 17.49 21.06
N GLY A 248 11.42 18.63 21.36
CA GLY A 248 12.88 18.74 21.39
C GLY A 248 13.59 18.35 20.09
N GLY A 249 12.96 18.58 18.93
CA GLY A 249 13.49 18.19 17.62
C GLY A 249 13.07 16.81 17.13
N ALA A 250 12.49 15.99 17.98
CA ALA A 250 11.80 14.76 17.57
C ALA A 250 10.34 15.04 17.23
N LEU A 251 9.73 14.23 16.40
CA LEU A 251 8.31 14.30 16.11
C LEU A 251 7.59 13.08 16.70
N LEU A 252 6.69 13.35 17.65
CA LEU A 252 5.76 12.36 18.19
C LEU A 252 4.51 12.32 17.31
N ARG A 253 4.10 11.09 16.92
CA ARG A 253 2.81 10.82 16.25
C ARG A 253 2.07 9.74 17.01
N THR A 254 0.76 9.86 17.08
CA THR A 254 -0.10 8.81 17.59
C THR A 254 -1.42 8.82 16.87
N ASP A 255 -1.83 7.67 16.35
CA ASP A 255 -3.09 7.45 15.65
C ASP A 255 -3.87 6.36 16.38
N TRP A 256 -5.14 6.58 16.64
CA TRP A 256 -6.03 5.60 17.28
C TRP A 256 -7.33 5.51 16.52
N LEU A 257 -7.80 4.28 16.26
CA LEU A 257 -9.06 3.95 15.63
C LEU A 257 -9.87 3.01 16.53
N VAL A 258 -11.08 3.42 16.86
CA VAL A 258 -12.08 2.57 17.52
C VAL A 258 -13.08 2.14 16.45
N THR A 259 -13.30 0.86 16.30
CA THR A 259 -14.28 0.27 15.40
C THR A 259 -15.37 -0.44 16.22
N HIS A 260 -16.62 -0.03 16.05
CA HIS A 260 -17.78 -0.73 16.55
C HIS A 260 -18.29 -1.67 15.44
N LEU A 261 -18.18 -2.97 15.66
CA LEU A 261 -18.55 -3.99 14.70
C LEU A 261 -20.08 -4.09 14.55
N ASP A 262 -20.58 -4.27 13.33
CA ASP A 262 -22.00 -4.48 13.03
C ASP A 262 -22.60 -5.70 13.78
N GLU A 263 -21.80 -6.73 13.97
CA GLU A 263 -22.16 -7.92 14.77
C GLU A 263 -22.01 -7.73 16.28
N GLY A 264 -21.62 -6.54 16.72
CA GLY A 264 -21.43 -6.14 18.11
C GLY A 264 -19.98 -6.27 18.60
N GLY A 265 -19.66 -5.45 19.60
CA GLY A 265 -18.31 -5.37 20.19
C GLY A 265 -17.47 -4.25 19.59
N TYR A 266 -16.33 -3.99 20.23
CA TYR A 266 -15.39 -2.94 19.87
C TYR A 266 -14.01 -3.51 19.59
N LYS A 267 -13.35 -2.93 18.61
CA LYS A 267 -11.94 -3.17 18.30
C LYS A 267 -11.20 -1.85 18.32
N VAL A 268 -10.01 -1.83 18.92
CA VAL A 268 -9.19 -0.63 19.00
C VAL A 268 -7.85 -0.93 18.32
N SER A 269 -7.47 -0.13 17.35
CA SER A 269 -6.14 -0.23 16.73
C SER A 269 -5.45 1.11 16.83
N GLY A 270 -4.12 1.12 16.97
CA GLY A 270 -3.42 2.39 17.06
C GLY A 270 -1.92 2.26 17.05
N ILE A 271 -1.26 3.39 16.83
CA ILE A 271 0.19 3.53 16.85
C ILE A 271 0.64 4.61 17.84
N VAL A 272 1.86 4.42 18.34
CA VAL A 272 2.68 5.50 18.93
C VAL A 272 4.03 5.45 18.25
N ASN A 273 4.42 6.58 17.66
CA ASN A 273 5.66 6.71 16.89
C ASN A 273 6.46 7.90 17.37
N LEU A 274 7.76 7.75 17.40
CA LEU A 274 8.72 8.83 17.64
C LEU A 274 9.81 8.75 16.58
N ASP A 275 10.06 9.87 15.88
CA ASP A 275 11.15 9.95 14.92
C ASP A 275 12.05 11.17 15.17
N TYR A 276 13.28 11.06 14.70
CA TYR A 276 14.31 12.07 14.87
C TYR A 276 15.29 12.09 13.72
N SER A 277 15.64 13.30 13.28
CA SER A 277 16.68 13.51 12.27
C SER A 277 17.89 14.21 12.89
N PHE A 278 19.11 13.74 12.56
CA PHE A 278 20.34 14.33 13.05
C PHE A 278 21.49 14.13 12.04
N THR A 279 22.52 14.96 12.15
CA THR A 279 23.75 14.82 11.35
C THR A 279 24.84 14.18 12.21
N ARG A 280 25.45 13.11 11.72
CA ARG A 280 26.59 12.43 12.37
C ARG A 280 27.54 11.89 11.29
N LEU A 281 28.86 12.05 11.50
CA LEU A 281 29.89 11.64 10.55
C LEU A 281 29.67 12.25 9.14
N ASP A 282 29.28 13.52 9.11
CA ASP A 282 28.95 14.28 7.90
C ASP A 282 27.88 13.62 7.02
N ARG A 283 26.96 12.87 7.64
CA ARG A 283 25.80 12.21 7.01
C ARG A 283 24.53 12.57 7.73
N ASN A 284 23.45 12.69 6.99
CA ASN A 284 22.11 12.85 7.54
C ASN A 284 21.55 11.49 7.90
N TRP A 285 21.10 11.39 9.15
CA TRP A 285 20.45 10.23 9.71
C TRP A 285 19.01 10.56 10.06
N TYR A 286 18.12 9.68 9.71
CA TYR A 286 16.76 9.65 10.20
C TYR A 286 16.54 8.33 10.91
N VAL A 287 15.95 8.36 12.11
CA VAL A 287 15.65 7.18 12.91
C VAL A 287 14.21 7.27 13.40
N PHE A 288 13.54 6.15 13.51
CA PHE A 288 12.22 6.08 14.14
C PHE A 288 12.03 4.81 14.95
N GLY A 289 11.12 4.89 15.91
CA GLY A 289 10.54 3.76 16.63
C GLY A 289 9.03 3.88 16.62
N GLU A 290 8.33 2.79 16.33
CA GLU A 290 6.88 2.72 16.29
C GLU A 290 6.39 1.48 17.03
N TYR A 291 5.38 1.65 17.88
CA TYR A 291 4.58 0.57 18.44
C TYR A 291 3.22 0.56 17.75
N PHE A 292 2.72 -0.61 17.40
CA PHE A 292 1.42 -0.81 16.78
C PHE A 292 0.62 -1.86 17.54
N HIS A 293 -0.63 -1.53 17.84
CA HIS A 293 -1.63 -2.45 18.34
C HIS A 293 -2.73 -2.64 17.28
N SER A 294 -2.97 -3.90 16.90
CA SER A 294 -4.06 -4.31 15.99
C SER A 294 -5.21 -4.93 16.79
N GLY A 295 -6.29 -4.21 16.98
CA GLY A 295 -7.46 -4.74 17.68
C GLY A 295 -8.14 -5.93 17.00
N PHE A 296 -7.85 -6.16 15.72
CA PHE A 296 -8.37 -7.29 14.94
C PHE A 296 -7.53 -8.54 15.04
N GLY A 297 -6.24 -8.42 15.38
CA GLY A 297 -5.30 -9.53 15.44
C GLY A 297 -5.70 -10.61 16.45
N THR A 298 -5.12 -11.80 16.25
CA THR A 298 -5.22 -12.92 17.21
C THR A 298 -4.04 -12.91 18.19
N ASN A 299 -4.20 -13.61 19.32
CA ASN A 299 -3.11 -13.91 20.26
C ASN A 299 -2.80 -15.40 20.31
N ASP A 300 -3.49 -16.19 19.49
CA ASP A 300 -3.37 -17.64 19.47
C ASP A 300 -2.06 -18.08 18.80
N GLN A 301 -1.36 -19.02 19.42
CA GLN A 301 -0.13 -19.63 18.93
C GLN A 301 -0.18 -21.15 19.04
N PRO A 302 0.31 -21.89 18.03
CA PRO A 302 0.77 -21.42 16.72
C PRO A 302 -0.37 -20.80 15.90
N ILE A 303 -0.02 -19.97 14.91
CA ILE A 303 -1.04 -19.37 14.03
C ILE A 303 -1.67 -20.49 13.18
N GLU A 304 -3.00 -20.59 13.25
CA GLU A 304 -3.80 -21.46 12.40
C GLU A 304 -4.70 -20.62 11.47
N LEU A 305 -4.43 -20.66 10.16
CA LEU A 305 -5.13 -19.82 9.17
C LEU A 305 -6.65 -20.10 9.11
N THR A 306 -7.08 -21.30 9.51
CA THR A 306 -8.50 -21.68 9.58
C THR A 306 -9.25 -21.04 10.75
N ASP A 307 -8.54 -20.70 11.80
CA ASP A 307 -9.10 -20.25 13.07
C ASP A 307 -9.01 -18.73 13.25
N LEU A 308 -8.56 -18.02 12.22
CA LEU A 308 -8.51 -16.58 12.25
C LEU A 308 -9.90 -15.97 12.50
N PRO A 309 -10.02 -14.99 13.43
CA PRO A 309 -11.27 -14.30 13.68
C PRO A 309 -11.89 -13.73 12.39
N THR A 310 -13.21 -13.90 12.21
CA THR A 310 -13.91 -13.40 11.01
C THR A 310 -13.62 -11.93 10.71
N PRO A 311 -13.63 -10.99 11.70
CA PRO A 311 -13.31 -9.59 11.43
C PRO A 311 -11.87 -9.36 10.93
N LEU A 312 -10.90 -10.18 11.34
CA LEU A 312 -9.53 -10.13 10.83
C LEU A 312 -9.46 -10.68 9.40
N ARG A 313 -10.02 -11.87 9.17
CA ARG A 313 -10.01 -12.53 7.86
C ARG A 313 -10.64 -11.65 6.77
N ASP A 314 -11.77 -11.02 7.06
CA ASP A 314 -12.45 -10.15 6.10
C ASP A 314 -11.60 -8.93 5.73
N ARG A 315 -10.86 -8.36 6.68
CA ARG A 315 -9.95 -7.22 6.45
C ARG A 315 -8.69 -7.60 5.71
N LEU A 316 -8.14 -8.79 5.97
CA LEU A 316 -7.04 -9.35 5.17
C LEU A 316 -7.47 -9.52 3.70
N LEU A 317 -8.65 -10.09 3.46
CA LEU A 317 -9.19 -10.30 2.11
C LEU A 317 -9.47 -8.98 1.37
N ARG A 318 -9.78 -7.91 2.10
CA ARG A 318 -10.00 -6.57 1.54
C ARG A 318 -8.70 -5.75 1.41
N GLY A 319 -7.58 -6.23 1.94
CA GLY A 319 -6.32 -5.50 1.95
C GLY A 319 -6.30 -4.29 2.89
N GLU A 320 -7.06 -4.35 3.97
CA GLU A 320 -7.14 -3.29 5.00
C GLU A 320 -6.18 -3.52 6.17
N VAL A 321 -5.81 -4.78 6.41
CA VAL A 321 -4.89 -5.22 7.46
C VAL A 321 -3.90 -6.21 6.86
N PHE A 322 -2.65 -6.17 7.32
CA PHE A 322 -1.54 -6.98 6.80
C PHE A 322 -0.80 -7.75 7.91
N THR A 323 -1.33 -7.72 9.12
CA THR A 323 -0.79 -8.38 10.30
C THR A 323 -1.80 -9.37 10.84
N LEU A 324 -1.30 -10.49 11.39
CA LEU A 324 -2.15 -11.55 11.92
C LEU A 324 -2.34 -11.43 13.44
N MET A 325 -1.33 -10.95 14.15
CA MET A 325 -1.36 -10.81 15.61
C MET A 325 -1.65 -9.37 16.06
N GLN A 326 -1.61 -9.13 17.38
CA GLN A 326 -2.08 -7.86 17.94
C GLN A 326 -0.98 -6.82 18.09
N ASP A 327 0.21 -7.18 18.58
CA ASP A 327 1.18 -6.19 19.05
C ASP A 327 2.51 -6.30 18.30
N TYR A 328 2.98 -5.15 17.79
CA TYR A 328 4.20 -5.06 17.00
C TYR A 328 5.04 -3.87 17.42
N THR A 329 6.34 -4.00 17.23
CA THR A 329 7.26 -2.86 17.20
C THR A 329 7.96 -2.78 15.87
N ALA A 330 8.20 -1.56 15.42
CA ALA A 330 9.04 -1.28 14.25
C ALA A 330 10.13 -0.28 14.62
N PHE A 331 11.36 -0.57 14.21
CA PHE A 331 12.50 0.34 14.34
C PHE A 331 13.12 0.51 12.97
N GLY A 332 13.40 1.76 12.59
CA GLY A 332 14.00 2.00 11.29
C GLY A 332 15.02 3.12 11.32
N THR A 333 15.90 3.08 10.32
CA THR A 333 16.86 4.13 10.04
C THR A 333 17.00 4.37 8.55
N ARG A 334 17.24 5.61 8.17
CA ARG A 334 17.64 6.01 6.82
C ARG A 334 18.88 6.88 6.92
N VAL A 335 19.87 6.57 6.07
CA VAL A 335 21.16 7.28 6.02
C VAL A 335 21.38 7.78 4.61
N GLU A 336 21.72 9.04 4.47
CA GLU A 336 22.17 9.64 3.23
C GLU A 336 23.69 9.49 3.11
N TRP A 337 24.15 8.41 2.45
CA TRP A 337 25.57 8.16 2.21
C TRP A 337 26.17 9.15 1.21
N HIS A 338 25.37 9.57 0.25
CA HIS A 338 25.67 10.54 -0.78
C HIS A 338 24.35 11.27 -1.11
N PRO A 339 24.36 12.53 -1.59
CA PRO A 339 23.13 13.19 -2.02
C PRO A 339 22.26 12.39 -2.99
N LEU A 340 22.86 11.47 -3.76
CA LEU A 340 22.16 10.58 -4.71
C LEU A 340 21.98 9.15 -4.18
N VAL A 341 22.47 8.83 -2.98
CA VAL A 341 22.43 7.44 -2.45
C VAL A 341 21.92 7.45 -1.02
N THR A 342 20.78 6.85 -0.79
CA THR A 342 20.23 6.61 0.54
C THR A 342 20.16 5.13 0.84
N GLN A 343 20.31 4.77 2.10
CA GLN A 343 20.06 3.41 2.60
C GLN A 343 19.06 3.46 3.73
N SER A 344 18.07 2.58 3.69
CA SER A 344 17.13 2.36 4.77
C SER A 344 17.24 0.93 5.30
N VAL A 345 17.00 0.78 6.60
CA VAL A 345 16.84 -0.51 7.27
C VAL A 345 15.63 -0.40 8.18
N THR A 346 14.73 -1.37 8.12
CA THR A 346 13.55 -1.47 8.99
C THR A 346 13.50 -2.87 9.59
N LEU A 347 13.32 -2.95 10.91
CA LEU A 347 13.04 -4.16 11.66
C LEU A 347 11.61 -4.07 12.18
N ILE A 348 10.77 -5.04 11.85
CA ILE A 348 9.43 -5.21 12.41
C ILE A 348 9.44 -6.47 13.26
N THR A 349 8.96 -6.41 14.48
CA THR A 349 8.90 -7.55 15.41
C THR A 349 7.48 -7.73 15.92
N ASN A 350 6.96 -8.93 15.77
CA ASN A 350 5.76 -9.38 16.44
C ASN A 350 6.08 -9.68 17.92
N LEU A 351 5.37 -9.04 18.85
CA LEU A 351 5.66 -9.17 20.28
C LEU A 351 5.05 -10.43 20.93
N HIS A 352 4.15 -11.13 20.23
CA HIS A 352 3.49 -12.34 20.74
C HIS A 352 4.31 -13.60 20.49
N ASP A 353 4.86 -13.75 19.26
CA ASP A 353 5.65 -14.94 18.90
C ASP A 353 7.16 -14.64 18.83
N GLY A 354 7.56 -13.37 18.91
CA GLY A 354 8.95 -12.94 18.83
C GLY A 354 9.55 -13.00 17.44
N SER A 355 8.77 -13.37 16.44
CA SER A 355 9.23 -13.38 15.04
C SER A 355 9.44 -11.97 14.53
N SER A 356 10.29 -11.84 13.51
CA SER A 356 10.68 -10.52 13.00
C SER A 356 10.86 -10.53 11.50
N LEU A 357 10.69 -9.36 10.89
CA LEU A 357 11.01 -9.08 9.49
C LEU A 357 12.06 -7.97 9.45
N VAL A 358 13.14 -8.22 8.72
CA VAL A 358 14.17 -7.20 8.43
C VAL A 358 14.09 -6.84 6.95
N GLN A 359 13.93 -5.57 6.66
CA GLN A 359 13.99 -5.03 5.30
C GLN A 359 15.15 -4.03 5.19
N THR A 360 15.99 -4.17 4.19
CA THR A 360 17.01 -3.18 3.82
C THR A 360 16.86 -2.79 2.38
N GLN A 361 17.05 -1.51 2.08
CA GLN A 361 16.97 -0.94 0.74
C GLN A 361 18.07 0.09 0.54
N VAL A 362 18.65 0.07 -0.63
CA VAL A 362 19.52 1.14 -1.14
C VAL A 362 18.81 1.77 -2.32
N SER A 363 18.62 3.08 -2.26
CA SER A 363 18.05 3.90 -3.32
C SER A 363 19.14 4.75 -3.95
N TYR A 364 19.17 4.77 -5.28
CA TYR A 364 20.10 5.57 -6.07
C TYR A 364 19.33 6.40 -7.11
N GLU A 365 19.52 7.71 -7.06
CA GLU A 365 18.88 8.70 -7.93
C GLU A 365 19.93 9.35 -8.86
N PRO A 366 20.30 8.68 -9.99
CA PRO A 366 21.34 9.18 -10.90
C PRO A 366 20.94 10.49 -11.59
N SER A 367 19.67 10.78 -11.70
CA SER A 367 19.10 12.01 -12.24
C SER A 367 17.70 12.25 -11.66
N ASP A 368 17.17 13.46 -11.86
CA ASP A 368 15.80 13.82 -11.43
C ASP A 368 14.70 12.94 -12.05
N SER A 369 15.00 12.27 -13.15
CA SER A 369 14.07 11.41 -13.88
C SER A 369 14.28 9.91 -13.66
N GLN A 370 15.25 9.51 -12.82
CA GLN A 370 15.57 8.09 -12.63
C GLN A 370 15.69 7.74 -11.15
N HIS A 371 15.07 6.63 -10.77
CA HIS A 371 15.10 6.11 -9.42
C HIS A 371 15.36 4.59 -9.45
N LEU A 372 16.45 4.15 -8.83
CA LEU A 372 16.81 2.74 -8.70
C LEU A 372 16.79 2.34 -7.24
N ASP A 373 16.09 1.24 -6.93
CA ASP A 373 16.09 0.62 -5.61
C ASP A 373 16.57 -0.81 -5.72
N ALA A 374 17.44 -1.20 -4.83
CA ALA A 374 17.82 -2.59 -4.61
C ALA A 374 17.62 -2.92 -3.13
N GLY A 375 17.00 -4.03 -2.83
CA GLY A 375 16.73 -4.36 -1.44
C GLY A 375 16.65 -5.86 -1.16
N TYR A 376 16.59 -6.14 0.12
CA TYR A 376 16.50 -7.46 0.69
C TYR A 376 15.54 -7.50 1.86
N VAL A 377 14.66 -8.49 1.87
CA VAL A 377 13.75 -8.76 2.99
C VAL A 377 14.07 -10.15 3.54
N LYS A 378 14.17 -10.25 4.85
CA LYS A 378 14.39 -11.50 5.57
C LYS A 378 13.34 -11.68 6.65
N ASN A 379 12.62 -12.77 6.57
CA ASN A 379 11.75 -13.25 7.63
C ASN A 379 12.56 -14.07 8.64
N LEU A 380 12.35 -13.82 9.93
CA LEU A 380 13.02 -14.44 11.07
C LEU A 380 11.97 -14.95 12.03
N GLY A 381 11.63 -16.22 11.92
CA GLY A 381 10.65 -16.91 12.78
C GLY A 381 10.76 -18.40 12.64
N GLY A 382 10.13 -19.11 13.57
CA GLY A 382 9.99 -20.55 13.57
C GLY A 382 8.78 -21.04 12.79
N ASN A 383 8.49 -22.33 12.93
CA ASN A 383 7.29 -22.91 12.35
C ASN A 383 6.07 -22.53 13.20
N GLY A 384 5.06 -21.92 12.59
CA GLY A 384 3.85 -21.40 13.24
C GLY A 384 3.92 -19.94 13.66
N ASP A 385 5.07 -19.29 13.48
CA ASP A 385 5.22 -17.85 13.73
C ASP A 385 4.78 -17.02 12.50
N GLU A 386 4.38 -15.78 12.72
CA GLU A 386 3.88 -14.90 11.64
C GLU A 386 4.95 -14.58 10.59
N TYR A 387 6.17 -14.20 11.02
CA TYR A 387 7.31 -14.01 10.12
C TYR A 387 8.16 -15.28 9.96
N GLY A 388 7.56 -16.44 10.25
CA GLY A 388 8.11 -17.76 10.05
C GLY A 388 7.39 -18.51 8.94
N ALA A 389 7.38 -19.84 9.07
CA ALA A 389 6.68 -20.73 8.16
C ALA A 389 5.32 -21.11 8.77
N ILE A 390 4.23 -20.54 8.27
CA ILE A 390 2.88 -20.82 8.78
C ILE A 390 2.37 -22.15 8.21
N PRO A 391 1.97 -23.11 9.07
CA PRO A 391 1.42 -24.37 8.63
C PRO A 391 0.12 -24.24 7.82
N LEU A 392 -0.01 -25.00 6.75
CA LEU A 392 -1.22 -25.02 5.93
C LEU A 392 -2.17 -26.11 6.41
N PRO A 393 -3.51 -25.88 6.35
CA PRO A 393 -4.52 -26.86 6.68
C PRO A 393 -4.61 -27.98 5.63
N ALA A 394 -5.33 -29.07 5.95
CA ALA A 394 -5.65 -30.09 4.96
C ALA A 394 -6.38 -29.47 3.73
N PRO A 395 -6.13 -29.97 2.50
CA PRO A 395 -5.37 -31.17 2.13
C PRO A 395 -3.85 -30.96 2.03
N THR A 396 -3.32 -29.79 2.28
CA THR A 396 -1.90 -29.42 2.18
C THR A 396 -1.14 -29.57 3.51
N ALA A 397 -1.69 -30.37 4.44
CA ALA A 397 -1.07 -30.63 5.74
C ALA A 397 0.36 -31.15 5.60
N GLY A 398 1.29 -30.56 6.38
CA GLY A 398 2.72 -30.84 6.30
C GLY A 398 3.48 -29.88 5.39
N LEU A 399 2.79 -28.99 4.69
CA LEU A 399 3.38 -27.86 3.97
C LEU A 399 3.14 -26.56 4.74
N THR A 400 3.92 -25.54 4.41
CA THR A 400 3.87 -24.21 5.02
C THR A 400 3.71 -23.12 3.97
N THR A 401 3.46 -21.91 4.40
CA THR A 401 3.55 -20.69 3.58
C THR A 401 4.30 -19.61 4.34
N GLY A 402 4.98 -18.72 3.64
CA GLY A 402 5.75 -17.63 4.25
C GLY A 402 7.15 -18.04 4.70
N GLY A 403 7.79 -17.18 5.49
CA GLY A 403 9.19 -17.36 5.85
C GLY A 403 10.15 -17.02 4.71
N GLY A 404 11.38 -17.55 4.79
CA GLY A 404 12.36 -17.36 3.73
C GLY A 404 12.94 -15.96 3.64
N SER A 405 13.36 -15.58 2.44
CA SER A 405 13.89 -14.25 2.15
C SER A 405 13.73 -13.90 0.68
N GLN A 406 13.77 -12.60 0.37
CA GLN A 406 13.62 -12.13 -1.00
C GLN A 406 14.53 -10.96 -1.31
N TRP A 407 15.07 -10.94 -2.53
CA TRP A 407 15.79 -9.85 -3.11
C TRP A 407 14.92 -9.16 -4.14
N TYR A 408 15.01 -7.86 -4.25
CA TYR A 408 14.29 -7.11 -5.27
C TYR A 408 15.15 -6.02 -5.89
N LEU A 409 14.80 -5.69 -7.13
CA LEU A 409 15.33 -4.57 -7.88
C LEU A 409 14.17 -3.81 -8.51
N ARG A 410 14.17 -2.48 -8.40
CA ARG A 410 13.21 -1.59 -9.01
C ARG A 410 13.95 -0.50 -9.77
N TRP A 411 13.49 -0.17 -10.96
CA TRP A 411 14.00 0.94 -11.74
C TRP A 411 12.83 1.72 -12.32
N ALA A 412 12.68 2.98 -11.94
CA ALA A 412 11.63 3.86 -12.41
C ALA A 412 12.21 5.03 -13.20
N PHE A 413 11.50 5.40 -14.26
CA PHE A 413 11.76 6.56 -15.11
C PHE A 413 10.54 7.45 -15.11
N TYR A 414 10.78 8.75 -15.03
CA TYR A 414 9.76 9.80 -15.07
C TYR A 414 10.09 10.80 -16.18
N TRP A 415 9.12 11.23 -16.97
CA TRP A 415 9.25 12.26 -18.00
C TRP A 415 7.94 12.95 -18.34
#